data_67aaffb7dd3f9d9dd2c9ab7e82193403
#
_entry.id   67aaffb7dd3f9d9dd2c9ab7e82193403
#
_cell.length_a   1.000
_cell.length_b   1.000
_cell.length_c   1.000
_cell.angle_alpha   90.00
_cell.angle_beta   90.00
_cell.angle_gamma   90.00
#
_symmetry.space_group_name_H-M   'P 1'
#
loop_
_entity.id
_entity.type
_entity.pdbx_description
1 polymer ?
#
loop_
_entity_poly.entity_id
_entity_poly.type
_entity_poly.pdbx_seq_one_letter_code
_entity_poly.pdbx_strand_id
1 'polypeptide(L)' 'MDKISEIRIEEVKDYENNEFYYYIYCVKDTGERLEVGKSATKPQCYKQVATYN' A
#
# COMPACT_ATOMS: atom_id res chain seq x y z
N MET A 1 -16.73 8.41 -11.21
CA MET A 1 -15.96 7.37 -10.54
C MET A 1 -14.50 7.78 -10.45
N ASP A 2 -13.94 7.75 -9.26
CA ASP A 2 -12.56 8.17 -9.08
C ASP A 2 -11.61 7.14 -9.66
N LYS A 3 -10.68 7.62 -10.47
CA LYS A 3 -9.65 6.76 -11.01
C LYS A 3 -8.45 6.75 -10.10
N ILE A 4 -7.79 5.60 -10.05
CA ILE A 4 -6.52 5.47 -9.34
C ILE A 4 -5.41 5.79 -10.31
N SER A 5 -4.66 6.86 -10.02
CA SER A 5 -3.56 7.29 -10.89
C SER A 5 -2.24 6.62 -10.53
N GLU A 6 -2.09 6.19 -9.28
CA GLU A 6 -0.83 5.62 -8.83
C GLU A 6 -1.05 4.65 -7.67
N ILE A 7 -0.25 3.59 -7.66
CA ILE A 7 -0.21 2.64 -6.55
C ILE A 7 1.18 2.69 -5.96
N ARG A 8 1.29 2.91 -4.65
CA ARG A 8 2.57 3.02 -3.96
C ARG A 8 2.71 1.97 -2.88
N ILE A 9 3.95 1.51 -2.70
CA ILE A 9 4.31 0.59 -1.64
C ILE A 9 5.40 1.26 -0.82
N GLU A 10 5.14 1.42 0.47
CA GLU A 10 6.06 2.07 1.39
C GLU A 10 6.57 1.07 2.42
N GLU A 11 7.88 1.09 2.68
CA GLU A 11 8.46 0.26 3.72
C GLU A 11 8.33 0.99 5.06
N VAL A 12 7.71 0.33 6.02
CA VAL A 12 7.51 0.89 7.37
C VAL A 12 8.32 0.09 8.37
N LYS A 13 9.12 0.78 9.16
CA LYS A 13 9.93 0.18 10.22
C LYS A 13 9.58 0.81 11.54
N ASP A 14 8.91 0.05 12.40
CA ASP A 14 8.54 0.49 13.73
C ASP A 14 9.40 -0.24 14.76
N TYR A 15 10.47 0.40 15.18
CA TYR A 15 11.43 -0.20 16.11
C TYR A 15 10.88 -0.32 17.52
N GLU A 16 9.96 0.55 17.92
CA GLU A 16 9.35 0.51 19.24
C GLU A 16 8.52 -0.76 19.45
N ASN A 17 7.76 -1.14 18.44
CA ASN A 17 6.90 -2.32 18.48
C ASN A 17 7.52 -3.51 17.79
N ASN A 18 8.75 -3.36 17.30
CA ASN A 18 9.47 -4.41 16.58
C ASN A 18 8.66 -4.94 15.40
N GLU A 19 8.00 -4.04 14.67
CA GLU A 19 7.18 -4.36 13.51
C GLU A 19 7.80 -3.84 12.24
N PHE A 20 7.86 -4.69 11.22
CA PHE A 20 8.40 -4.34 9.91
C PHE A 20 7.43 -4.85 8.85
N TYR A 21 6.90 -3.93 8.03
CA TYR A 21 5.92 -4.33 7.02
C TYR A 21 5.95 -3.36 5.85
N TYR A 22 5.27 -3.76 4.77
CA TYR A 22 5.06 -2.91 3.61
C TYR A 22 3.63 -2.41 3.61
N TYR A 23 3.49 -1.11 3.47
CA TYR A 23 2.19 -0.45 3.46
C TYR A 23 1.81 -0.09 2.03
N ILE A 24 0.62 -0.48 1.63
CA ILE A 24 0.13 -0.28 0.27
C ILE A 24 -0.98 0.75 0.29
N TYR A 25 -0.86 1.77 -0.55
CA TYR A 25 -1.91 2.74 -0.72
C TYR A 25 -1.99 3.20 -2.17
N CYS A 26 -3.16 3.70 -2.54
CA CYS A 26 -3.41 4.22 -3.88
C CYS A 26 -3.59 5.72 -3.80
N VAL A 27 -3.15 6.41 -4.85
CA VAL A 27 -3.39 7.85 -4.98
C VAL A 27 -4.38 8.04 -6.11
N LYS A 28 -5.49 8.70 -5.81
CA LYS A 28 -6.52 9.02 -6.79
C LYS A 28 -6.12 10.23 -7.63
N ASP A 29 -6.82 10.44 -8.74
CA ASP A 29 -6.59 11.60 -9.59
C ASP A 29 -6.72 12.92 -8.83
N THR A 30 -7.52 12.94 -7.78
CA THR A 30 -7.72 14.12 -6.93
C THR A 30 -6.57 14.36 -5.95
N GLY A 31 -5.63 13.44 -5.84
CA GLY A 31 -4.54 13.50 -4.87
C GLY A 31 -4.85 12.86 -3.55
N GLU A 32 -6.07 12.36 -3.38
CA GLU A 32 -6.48 11.70 -2.15
C GLU A 32 -5.88 10.32 -2.04
N ARG A 33 -5.46 9.92 -0.82
CA ARG A 33 -4.90 8.60 -0.55
C ARG A 33 -6.00 7.63 -0.14
N LEU A 34 -5.91 6.42 -0.67
CA LEU A 34 -6.81 5.33 -0.30
C LEU A 34 -6.00 4.16 0.18
N GLU A 35 -6.18 3.75 1.43
CA GLU A 35 -5.46 2.62 2.00
C GLU A 35 -5.95 1.31 1.41
N VAL A 36 -5.01 0.48 0.95
CA VAL A 36 -5.32 -0.85 0.44
C VAL A 36 -5.07 -1.89 1.51
N GLY A 37 -3.92 -1.80 2.19
CA GLY A 37 -3.60 -2.74 3.24
C GLY A 37 -2.12 -2.74 3.57
N LYS A 38 -1.70 -3.74 4.32
CA LYS A 38 -0.30 -3.92 4.66
C LYS A 38 0.06 -5.40 4.61
N SER A 39 1.34 -5.68 4.37
CA SER A 39 1.83 -7.04 4.23
C SER A 39 3.24 -7.14 4.79
N ALA A 40 3.58 -8.32 5.28
CA ALA A 40 4.89 -8.57 5.86
C ALA A 40 5.99 -8.67 4.79
N THR A 41 5.64 -8.98 3.55
CA THR A 41 6.61 -9.15 2.46
C THR A 41 6.14 -8.46 1.20
N LYS A 42 7.11 -8.04 0.37
CA LYS A 42 6.82 -7.44 -0.93
C LYS A 42 5.98 -8.33 -1.85
N PRO A 43 6.28 -9.63 -2.00
CA PRO A 43 5.45 -10.49 -2.87
C PRO A 43 3.98 -10.48 -2.51
N GLN A 44 3.67 -10.48 -1.21
CA GLN A 44 2.28 -10.40 -0.77
C GLN A 44 1.66 -9.05 -1.11
N CYS A 45 2.44 -7.98 -0.99
CA CYS A 45 1.98 -6.65 -1.37
C CYS A 45 1.60 -6.59 -2.85
N TYR A 46 2.42 -7.16 -3.71
CA TYR A 46 2.13 -7.17 -5.14
C TYR A 46 0.87 -7.95 -5.47
N LYS A 47 0.62 -9.05 -4.74
CA LYS A 47 -0.62 -9.81 -4.90
C LYS A 47 -1.83 -8.98 -4.51
N GLN A 48 -1.74 -8.24 -3.40
CA GLN A 48 -2.83 -7.38 -2.96
C GLN A 48 -3.12 -6.27 -3.99
N VAL A 49 -2.08 -5.68 -4.53
CA VAL A 49 -2.21 -4.64 -5.54
C VAL A 49 -2.89 -5.19 -6.79
N ALA A 50 -2.49 -6.37 -7.25
CA ALA A 50 -3.08 -7.01 -8.41
C ALA A 50 -4.55 -7.32 -8.20
N THR A 51 -4.91 -7.76 -6.99
CA THR A 51 -6.30 -8.06 -6.65
C THR A 51 -7.14 -6.78 -6.58
N TYR A 52 -6.56 -5.70 -6.05
CA TYR A 52 -7.27 -4.44 -5.89
C TYR A 52 -7.61 -3.80 -7.24
N ASN A 53 -6.68 -3.87 -8.16
CA ASN A 53 -6.86 -3.31 -9.47
C ASN A 53 -7.57 -4.26 -10.42
#